data_0ea9c81afa5567af447ac86d66a91d50
#
_entry.id   0ea9c81afa5567af447ac86d66a91d50
#
_cell.length_a   1.000
_cell.length_b   1.000
_cell.length_c   1.000
_cell.angle_alpha   90.00
_cell.angle_beta   90.00
_cell.angle_gamma   90.00
#
_symmetry.space_group_name_H-M   'P 1'
#
loop_
_entity.id
_entity.type
_entity.pdbx_description
1 polymer ?
#
loop_
_entity_poly.entity_id
_entity_poly.type
_entity_poly.pdbx_seq_one_letter_code
_entity_poly.pdbx_strand_id
1 'polypeptide(L)'
;KNIKNILFVEYKKKYLLNRHVAESRNVTVKQRFIKEVRANFLQIFGITGSLDGDMFLQYQYTEKKILKVFLEKNKEGLYEVKVDFSKDFNELFEMLENRSKEIHNHPDPILELTEREIKEFFNDKTDVVYIPAGRSMITLLSNQMNYIYSSMDDIQKRNMDYCTRSYLEKILQMKSVFTISPVEMLNDVIAMTYIKIDEERAKEAISLMKQLLQGEYINKDGEERLQVSENRYVKLNYASSGQQEVVWILNVLFYYLLNGESTYFIIEEPESHLFPNSQKLVMEFIALVCNGNGNQLFLTTHSPYILGTINNLLYADKVSKDVDESQLSRIISKNKWLNYDKVNAIFVQNGKIKSCLDEEFKSIENEVIDGASEQINEDYDKMLMLKE
;
A
#
# COMPACT_ATOMS: atom_id res chain seq x y z
N LYS A 1 -1.23 6.51 -7.09
CA LYS A 1 -2.50 7.23 -6.77
C LYS A 1 -3.60 6.57 -7.55
N ASN A 2 -4.67 6.21 -6.88
CA ASN A 2 -5.80 5.58 -7.53
C ASN A 2 -6.31 6.50 -8.66
N ILE A 3 -6.34 6.00 -9.91
CA ILE A 3 -6.73 6.77 -11.09
C ILE A 3 -8.12 7.41 -10.91
N LYS A 4 -9.04 6.71 -10.23
CA LYS A 4 -10.38 7.24 -9.89
C LYS A 4 -10.29 8.50 -9.01
N ASN A 5 -9.36 8.54 -8.05
CA ASN A 5 -9.19 9.71 -7.18
C ASN A 5 -8.59 10.90 -7.94
N ILE A 6 -7.64 10.68 -8.86
CA ILE A 6 -7.14 11.73 -9.74
C ILE A 6 -8.28 12.30 -10.58
N LEU A 7 -9.09 11.44 -11.18
CA LEU A 7 -10.21 11.87 -12.00
C LEU A 7 -11.22 12.71 -11.20
N PHE A 8 -11.58 12.25 -10.00
CA PHE A 8 -12.51 12.99 -9.14
C PHE A 8 -11.95 14.35 -8.70
N VAL A 9 -10.68 14.40 -8.29
CA VAL A 9 -10.03 15.66 -7.90
C VAL A 9 -10.01 16.66 -9.06
N GLU A 10 -9.66 16.22 -10.27
CA GLU A 10 -9.63 17.11 -11.43
C GLU A 10 -11.04 17.55 -11.89
N TYR A 11 -12.03 16.67 -11.76
CA TYR A 11 -13.43 17.04 -11.93
C TYR A 11 -13.87 18.10 -10.90
N LYS A 12 -13.60 17.89 -9.62
CA LYS A 12 -13.94 18.83 -8.55
C LYS A 12 -13.30 20.19 -8.77
N LYS A 13 -12.02 20.23 -9.15
CA LYS A 13 -11.33 21.47 -9.49
C LYS A 13 -12.04 22.18 -10.67
N LYS A 14 -12.37 21.46 -11.73
CA LYS A 14 -13.07 22.03 -12.90
C LYS A 14 -14.45 22.57 -12.52
N TYR A 15 -15.22 21.79 -11.75
CA TYR A 15 -16.55 22.18 -11.28
C TYR A 15 -16.51 23.48 -10.45
N LEU A 16 -15.57 23.60 -9.51
CA LEU A 16 -15.41 24.79 -8.68
C LEU A 16 -14.92 26.00 -9.51
N LEU A 17 -13.99 25.81 -10.44
CA LEU A 17 -13.48 26.87 -11.30
C LEU A 17 -14.55 27.42 -12.24
N ASN A 18 -15.43 26.59 -12.80
CA ASN A 18 -16.53 27.05 -13.64
C ASN A 18 -17.50 28.02 -12.91
N ARG A 19 -17.51 27.99 -11.57
CA ARG A 19 -18.33 28.92 -10.75
C ARG A 19 -17.68 30.27 -10.54
N HIS A 20 -16.34 30.37 -10.57
CA HIS A 20 -15.61 31.54 -10.08
C HIS A 20 -14.79 32.27 -11.14
N VAL A 21 -14.37 31.61 -12.25
CA VAL A 21 -13.42 32.18 -13.23
C VAL A 21 -13.83 31.84 -14.66
N ALA A 22 -14.09 32.86 -15.48
CA ALA A 22 -14.52 32.72 -16.88
C ALA A 22 -13.43 32.15 -17.81
N GLU A 23 -12.15 32.46 -17.58
CA GLU A 23 -11.02 32.06 -18.44
C GLU A 23 -10.65 30.58 -18.34
N SER A 24 -10.96 29.91 -17.23
CA SER A 24 -10.64 28.48 -17.05
C SER A 24 -11.62 27.53 -17.75
N ARG A 25 -12.66 28.06 -18.42
CA ARG A 25 -13.69 27.26 -19.10
C ARG A 25 -13.16 26.46 -20.29
N ASN A 26 -12.03 26.86 -20.88
CA ASN A 26 -11.49 26.25 -22.10
C ASN A 26 -10.76 24.90 -21.89
N VAL A 27 -10.35 24.56 -20.66
CA VAL A 27 -9.65 23.29 -20.39
C VAL A 27 -10.63 22.24 -19.87
N THR A 28 -10.79 21.15 -20.62
CA THR A 28 -11.74 20.07 -20.26
C THR A 28 -11.27 19.22 -19.08
N VAL A 29 -12.20 18.48 -18.45
CA VAL A 29 -11.89 17.48 -17.41
C VAL A 29 -10.86 16.47 -17.93
N LYS A 30 -11.04 15.98 -19.17
CA LYS A 30 -10.12 15.06 -19.83
C LYS A 30 -8.71 15.63 -19.96
N GLN A 31 -8.55 16.88 -20.41
CA GLN A 31 -7.25 17.51 -20.55
C GLN A 31 -6.55 17.69 -19.20
N ARG A 32 -7.27 18.07 -18.15
CA ARG A 32 -6.74 18.16 -16.78
C ARG A 32 -6.27 16.81 -16.29
N PHE A 33 -7.08 15.78 -16.47
CA PHE A 33 -6.73 14.43 -16.09
C PHE A 33 -5.48 13.92 -16.81
N ILE A 34 -5.39 14.12 -18.14
CA ILE A 34 -4.20 13.76 -18.93
C ILE A 34 -2.94 14.48 -18.40
N LYS A 35 -3.06 15.76 -18.08
CA LYS A 35 -1.93 16.56 -17.54
C LYS A 35 -1.43 15.97 -16.22
N GLU A 36 -2.33 15.62 -15.31
CA GLU A 36 -1.97 15.02 -14.02
C GLU A 36 -1.39 13.60 -14.18
N VAL A 37 -1.97 12.79 -15.08
CA VAL A 37 -1.42 11.45 -15.38
C VAL A 37 0.01 11.55 -15.91
N ARG A 38 0.27 12.46 -16.87
CA ARG A 38 1.61 12.70 -17.42
C ARG A 38 2.61 13.13 -16.35
N ALA A 39 2.24 14.10 -15.53
CA ALA A 39 3.09 14.61 -14.46
C ALA A 39 3.44 13.52 -13.43
N ASN A 40 2.44 12.74 -13.01
CA ASN A 40 2.67 11.64 -12.07
C ASN A 40 3.47 10.49 -12.70
N PHE A 41 3.28 10.18 -13.99
CA PHE A 41 4.03 9.15 -14.69
C PHE A 41 5.53 9.41 -14.64
N LEU A 42 5.95 10.61 -14.99
CA LEU A 42 7.37 11.01 -14.97
C LEU A 42 7.97 10.93 -13.55
N GLN A 43 7.20 11.36 -12.54
CA GLN A 43 7.63 11.31 -11.14
C GLN A 43 7.75 9.88 -10.60
N ILE A 44 6.79 9.00 -10.89
CA ILE A 44 6.77 7.61 -10.39
C ILE A 44 7.99 6.85 -10.92
N PHE A 45 8.37 7.07 -12.18
CA PHE A 45 9.51 6.37 -12.78
C PHE A 45 10.85 7.07 -12.57
N GLY A 46 10.88 8.22 -11.87
CA GLY A 46 12.11 8.97 -11.61
C GLY A 46 12.82 9.43 -12.89
N ILE A 47 12.09 9.62 -13.99
CA ILE A 47 12.66 9.93 -15.29
C ILE A 47 13.01 11.42 -15.33
N THR A 48 14.31 11.73 -15.31
CA THR A 48 14.85 13.10 -15.31
C THR A 48 15.59 13.47 -16.60
N GLY A 49 15.57 12.62 -17.60
CA GLY A 49 16.27 12.83 -18.88
C GLY A 49 15.40 12.53 -20.09
N SER A 50 16.03 12.27 -21.24
CA SER A 50 15.33 11.81 -22.43
C SER A 50 14.72 10.44 -22.17
N LEU A 51 13.42 10.36 -22.37
CA LEU A 51 12.71 9.07 -22.40
C LEU A 51 13.21 8.27 -23.59
N ASP A 52 13.49 6.98 -23.42
CA ASP A 52 13.91 6.10 -24.51
C ASP A 52 13.19 4.76 -24.41
N GLY A 53 12.76 4.22 -25.57
CA GLY A 53 12.20 2.89 -25.70
C GLY A 53 10.66 2.79 -25.75
N ASP A 54 10.20 1.56 -25.95
CA ASP A 54 8.77 1.20 -26.10
C ASP A 54 8.14 0.85 -24.74
N MET A 55 8.06 1.85 -23.84
CA MET A 55 7.42 1.66 -22.53
C MET A 55 5.91 1.94 -22.62
N PHE A 56 5.11 1.07 -22.04
CA PHE A 56 3.69 1.34 -21.84
C PHE A 56 3.18 0.74 -20.53
N LEU A 57 2.13 1.36 -19.99
CA LEU A 57 1.30 0.85 -18.91
C LEU A 57 -0.15 0.76 -19.40
N GLN A 58 -0.78 -0.38 -19.19
CA GLN A 58 -2.18 -0.56 -19.51
C GLN A 58 -2.95 -0.93 -18.26
N TYR A 59 -3.95 -0.12 -17.93
CA TYR A 59 -4.93 -0.41 -16.90
C TYR A 59 -6.20 -0.89 -17.56
N GLN A 60 -6.55 -2.15 -17.33
CA GLN A 60 -7.75 -2.76 -17.85
C GLN A 60 -8.67 -3.12 -16.68
N TYR A 61 -9.72 -2.32 -16.49
CA TYR A 61 -10.72 -2.54 -15.43
C TYR A 61 -11.79 -3.56 -15.84
N THR A 62 -12.14 -3.57 -17.13
CA THR A 62 -12.98 -4.55 -17.78
C THR A 62 -12.55 -4.66 -19.24
N GLU A 63 -13.11 -5.61 -20.01
CA GLU A 63 -12.82 -5.73 -21.45
C GLU A 63 -13.03 -4.43 -22.24
N LYS A 64 -13.95 -3.56 -21.78
CA LYS A 64 -14.32 -2.30 -22.45
C LYS A 64 -13.70 -1.05 -21.82
N LYS A 65 -13.20 -1.13 -20.59
CA LYS A 65 -12.69 0.02 -19.82
C LYS A 65 -11.19 -0.06 -19.71
N ILE A 66 -10.49 0.49 -20.71
CA ILE A 66 -9.04 0.45 -20.84
C ILE A 66 -8.48 1.86 -20.86
N LEU A 67 -7.43 2.08 -20.08
CA LEU A 67 -6.58 3.26 -20.11
C LEU A 67 -5.15 2.81 -20.40
N LYS A 68 -4.52 3.38 -21.42
CA LYS A 68 -3.13 3.09 -21.79
C LYS A 68 -2.28 4.35 -21.69
N VAL A 69 -1.16 4.28 -21.00
CA VAL A 69 -0.12 5.31 -20.93
C VAL A 69 1.11 4.77 -21.62
N PHE A 70 1.65 5.46 -22.60
CA PHE A 70 2.77 4.97 -23.40
C PHE A 70 3.65 6.12 -23.88
N LEU A 71 4.84 5.78 -24.38
CA LEU A 71 5.77 6.75 -24.96
C LEU A 71 5.61 6.75 -26.48
N GLU A 72 5.54 7.95 -27.06
CA GLU A 72 5.49 8.15 -28.51
C GLU A 72 6.47 9.27 -28.92
N LYS A 73 7.17 9.08 -30.04
CA LYS A 73 8.05 10.11 -30.59
C LYS A 73 7.21 11.24 -31.18
N ASN A 74 7.51 12.47 -30.77
CA ASN A 74 6.95 13.66 -31.41
C ASN A 74 7.64 13.96 -32.74
N LYS A 75 7.22 15.04 -33.41
CA LYS A 75 7.77 15.45 -34.71
C LYS A 75 9.27 15.79 -34.65
N GLU A 76 9.80 16.09 -33.48
CA GLU A 76 11.20 16.44 -33.25
C GLU A 76 12.04 15.20 -32.84
N GLY A 77 11.43 14.01 -32.83
CA GLY A 77 12.08 12.77 -32.44
C GLY A 77 12.21 12.54 -30.93
N LEU A 78 11.67 13.43 -30.10
CA LEU A 78 11.65 13.32 -28.64
C LEU A 78 10.46 12.47 -28.19
N TYR A 79 10.67 11.60 -27.20
CA TYR A 79 9.60 10.82 -26.62
C TYR A 79 8.71 11.68 -25.72
N GLU A 80 7.41 11.54 -25.88
CA GLU A 80 6.38 12.16 -25.06
C GLU A 80 5.46 11.11 -24.47
N VAL A 81 4.97 11.37 -23.25
CA VAL A 81 3.95 10.54 -22.62
C VAL A 81 2.60 10.81 -23.29
N LYS A 82 2.01 9.77 -23.87
CA LYS A 82 0.65 9.77 -24.43
C LYS A 82 -0.29 8.96 -23.55
N VAL A 83 -1.57 9.31 -23.60
CA VAL A 83 -2.61 8.63 -22.83
C VAL A 83 -3.78 8.36 -23.76
N ASP A 84 -4.11 7.08 -23.93
CA ASP A 84 -5.25 6.63 -24.73
C ASP A 84 -6.35 6.06 -23.83
N PHE A 85 -7.58 6.19 -24.30
CA PHE A 85 -8.78 5.81 -23.58
C PHE A 85 -9.71 4.98 -24.47
N SER A 86 -10.29 3.94 -23.91
CA SER A 86 -11.42 3.24 -24.54
C SER A 86 -12.64 4.16 -24.70
N LYS A 87 -13.63 3.67 -25.47
CA LYS A 87 -14.87 4.41 -25.71
C LYS A 87 -15.60 4.77 -24.42
N ASP A 88 -15.73 3.82 -23.50
CA ASP A 88 -16.43 4.02 -22.22
C ASP A 88 -15.78 5.14 -21.37
N PHE A 89 -14.44 5.25 -21.39
CA PHE A 89 -13.75 6.35 -20.72
C PHE A 89 -14.06 7.71 -21.37
N ASN A 90 -14.17 7.76 -22.69
CA ASN A 90 -14.51 9.01 -23.39
C ASN A 90 -15.94 9.44 -23.06
N GLU A 91 -16.89 8.49 -23.00
CA GLU A 91 -18.28 8.75 -22.58
C GLU A 91 -18.33 9.28 -21.13
N LEU A 92 -17.54 8.69 -20.23
CA LEU A 92 -17.40 9.22 -18.86
C LEU A 92 -16.90 10.66 -18.85
N PHE A 93 -15.85 10.99 -19.63
CA PHE A 93 -15.35 12.35 -19.71
C PHE A 93 -16.39 13.34 -20.23
N GLU A 94 -17.19 12.96 -21.24
CA GLU A 94 -18.28 13.79 -21.76
C GLU A 94 -19.35 14.05 -20.71
N MET A 95 -19.75 13.00 -19.97
CA MET A 95 -20.69 13.14 -18.86
C MET A 95 -20.17 14.11 -17.79
N LEU A 96 -18.91 13.93 -17.36
CA LEU A 96 -18.29 14.76 -16.34
C LEU A 96 -18.14 16.22 -16.82
N GLU A 97 -17.79 16.43 -18.09
CA GLU A 97 -17.66 17.78 -18.66
C GLU A 97 -19.02 18.48 -18.71
N ASN A 98 -20.09 17.80 -19.14
CA ASN A 98 -21.44 18.36 -19.17
C ASN A 98 -21.91 18.73 -17.76
N ARG A 99 -21.77 17.82 -16.80
CA ARG A 99 -22.14 18.08 -15.40
C ARG A 99 -21.34 19.20 -14.75
N SER A 100 -20.07 19.37 -15.14
CA SER A 100 -19.24 20.47 -14.61
C SER A 100 -19.74 21.85 -15.00
N LYS A 101 -20.58 21.97 -16.04
CA LYS A 101 -21.19 23.21 -16.50
C LYS A 101 -22.52 23.55 -15.80
N GLU A 102 -23.12 22.56 -15.12
CA GLU A 102 -24.36 22.77 -14.39
C GLU A 102 -24.07 23.62 -13.13
N ILE A 103 -24.85 24.67 -12.94
CA ILE A 103 -24.73 25.57 -11.79
C ILE A 103 -25.78 25.15 -10.76
N HIS A 104 -25.34 24.70 -9.61
CA HIS A 104 -26.22 24.33 -8.50
C HIS A 104 -25.98 25.23 -7.28
N ASN A 105 -27.05 25.55 -6.56
CA ASN A 105 -26.97 26.37 -5.35
C ASN A 105 -26.21 25.67 -4.21
N HIS A 106 -26.30 24.33 -4.17
CA HIS A 106 -25.61 23.47 -3.22
C HIS A 106 -24.72 22.45 -3.96
N PRO A 107 -23.38 22.64 -4.01
CA PRO A 107 -22.48 21.79 -4.75
C PRO A 107 -22.27 20.39 -4.15
N ASP A 108 -22.38 20.24 -2.83
CA ASP A 108 -21.97 19.05 -2.11
C ASP A 108 -22.73 17.76 -2.56
N PRO A 109 -24.07 17.75 -2.70
CA PRO A 109 -24.77 16.56 -3.13
C PRO A 109 -24.38 16.10 -4.54
N ILE A 110 -24.00 17.02 -5.43
CA ILE A 110 -23.58 16.69 -6.79
C ILE A 110 -22.16 16.15 -6.81
N LEU A 111 -21.29 16.69 -5.99
CA LEU A 111 -19.92 16.18 -5.85
C LEU A 111 -19.93 14.77 -5.27
N GLU A 112 -20.75 14.49 -4.26
CA GLU A 112 -20.92 13.16 -3.68
C GLU A 112 -21.49 12.16 -4.68
N LEU A 113 -22.53 12.56 -5.43
CA LEU A 113 -23.12 11.72 -6.49
C LEU A 113 -22.06 11.40 -7.56
N THR A 114 -21.33 12.40 -8.02
CA THR A 114 -20.30 12.23 -9.06
C THR A 114 -19.14 11.35 -8.57
N GLU A 115 -18.75 11.49 -7.32
CA GLU A 115 -17.72 10.62 -6.72
C GLU A 115 -18.18 9.15 -6.72
N ARG A 116 -19.44 8.91 -6.33
CA ARG A 116 -20.03 7.57 -6.34
C ARG A 116 -20.08 6.99 -7.75
N GLU A 117 -20.54 7.75 -8.75
CA GLU A 117 -20.57 7.30 -10.15
C GLU A 117 -19.19 7.00 -10.72
N ILE A 118 -18.17 7.81 -10.39
CA ILE A 118 -16.79 7.52 -10.77
C ILE A 118 -16.33 6.20 -10.11
N LYS A 119 -16.61 5.97 -8.82
CA LYS A 119 -16.30 4.71 -8.15
C LYS A 119 -17.02 3.52 -8.79
N GLU A 120 -18.30 3.67 -9.15
CA GLU A 120 -19.09 2.66 -9.85
C GLU A 120 -18.57 2.38 -11.27
N PHE A 121 -18.12 3.43 -11.99
CA PHE A 121 -17.54 3.25 -13.32
C PHE A 121 -16.32 2.33 -13.28
N PHE A 122 -15.46 2.49 -12.30
CA PHE A 122 -14.28 1.62 -12.14
C PHE A 122 -14.61 0.25 -11.57
N ASN A 123 -15.86 0.03 -11.10
CA ASN A 123 -16.30 -1.17 -10.38
C ASN A 123 -15.30 -1.57 -9.27
N ASP A 124 -14.68 -0.57 -8.67
CA ASP A 124 -13.58 -0.72 -7.72
C ASP A 124 -13.87 0.12 -6.48
N LYS A 125 -14.30 -0.58 -5.43
CA LYS A 125 -14.54 0.00 -4.10
C LYS A 125 -13.30 -0.04 -3.22
N THR A 126 -12.22 -0.65 -3.71
CA THR A 126 -11.00 -0.90 -2.95
C THR A 126 -10.20 0.40 -2.78
N ASP A 127 -9.80 0.73 -1.58
CA ASP A 127 -8.80 1.77 -1.34
C ASP A 127 -7.39 1.23 -1.62
N VAL A 128 -6.44 2.11 -1.95
CA VAL A 128 -5.05 1.73 -2.21
C VAL A 128 -4.15 2.38 -1.18
N VAL A 129 -3.40 1.55 -0.48
CA VAL A 129 -2.44 1.99 0.54
C VAL A 129 -1.05 1.53 0.16
N TYR A 130 -0.14 2.49 -0.03
CA TYR A 130 1.25 2.23 -0.30
C TYR A 130 2.10 2.49 0.94
N ILE A 131 2.96 1.54 1.29
CA ILE A 131 3.89 1.59 2.42
C ILE A 131 5.30 1.32 1.87
N PRO A 132 6.15 2.36 1.71
CA PRO A 132 7.49 2.22 1.13
C PRO A 132 8.48 1.53 2.07
N ALA A 133 9.62 1.12 1.54
CA ALA A 133 10.83 0.84 2.31
C ALA A 133 11.39 2.12 2.98
N GLY A 134 12.30 1.98 3.96
CA GLY A 134 12.99 3.11 4.60
C GLY A 134 12.10 3.99 5.49
N ARG A 135 11.11 3.41 6.13
CA ARG A 135 10.08 4.06 6.96
C ARG A 135 10.62 4.72 8.22
N SER A 136 11.73 4.23 8.76
CA SER A 136 12.35 4.76 10.01
C SER A 136 12.68 6.23 9.91
N MET A 137 13.20 6.68 8.77
CA MET A 137 13.51 8.09 8.55
C MET A 137 12.25 8.98 8.64
N ILE A 138 11.16 8.53 8.04
CA ILE A 138 9.87 9.24 8.10
C ILE A 138 9.34 9.23 9.54
N THR A 139 9.46 8.11 10.24
CA THR A 139 9.06 7.96 11.64
C THR A 139 9.85 8.90 12.56
N LEU A 140 11.17 8.95 12.41
CA LEU A 140 12.05 9.82 13.18
C LEU A 140 11.75 11.32 12.98
N LEU A 141 11.50 11.70 11.75
CA LEU A 141 11.28 13.10 11.38
C LEU A 141 9.79 13.48 11.42
N SER A 142 8.91 12.58 11.82
CA SER A 142 7.48 12.74 11.67
C SER A 142 6.90 14.01 12.32
N ASN A 143 7.45 14.45 13.47
CA ASN A 143 7.02 15.69 14.13
C ASN A 143 7.56 16.94 13.42
N GLN A 144 8.83 16.90 12.97
CA GLN A 144 9.44 17.95 12.16
C GLN A 144 8.83 18.01 10.76
N MET A 145 8.50 16.85 10.19
CA MET A 145 7.90 16.75 8.86
C MET A 145 6.51 17.41 8.80
N ASN A 146 5.73 17.41 9.87
CA ASN A 146 4.48 18.19 9.96
C ASN A 146 4.74 19.67 9.66
N TYR A 147 5.73 20.25 10.33
CA TYR A 147 6.10 21.65 10.14
C TYR A 147 6.69 21.90 8.76
N ILE A 148 7.67 21.09 8.35
CA ILE A 148 8.33 21.19 7.05
C ILE A 148 7.30 21.04 5.91
N TYR A 149 6.46 20.00 5.97
CA TYR A 149 5.45 19.73 4.94
C TYR A 149 4.39 20.83 4.85
N SER A 150 3.98 21.40 5.99
CA SER A 150 3.02 22.51 6.01
C SER A 150 3.60 23.82 5.47
N SER A 151 4.91 24.03 5.60
CA SER A 151 5.62 25.21 5.07
C SER A 151 6.00 25.10 3.59
N MET A 152 5.98 23.89 3.01
CA MET A 152 6.26 23.66 1.59
C MET A 152 5.13 24.19 0.71
N ASP A 153 5.50 24.85 -0.38
CA ASP A 153 4.58 25.18 -1.46
C ASP A 153 4.22 23.95 -2.32
N ASP A 154 3.26 24.08 -3.22
CA ASP A 154 2.80 22.98 -4.07
C ASP A 154 3.90 22.46 -5.03
N ILE A 155 4.85 23.29 -5.43
CA ILE A 155 5.96 22.91 -6.29
C ILE A 155 6.96 22.06 -5.51
N GLN A 156 7.33 22.49 -4.31
CA GLN A 156 8.22 21.76 -3.42
C GLN A 156 7.63 20.38 -3.04
N LYS A 157 6.32 20.33 -2.72
CA LYS A 157 5.63 19.06 -2.46
C LYS A 157 5.62 18.13 -3.67
N ARG A 158 5.51 18.67 -4.90
CA ARG A 158 5.57 17.88 -6.14
C ARG A 158 6.97 17.37 -6.45
N ASN A 159 8.03 18.02 -5.97
CA ASN A 159 9.40 17.56 -6.15
C ASN A 159 9.79 16.39 -5.22
N MET A 160 8.99 16.11 -4.18
CA MET A 160 9.17 14.89 -3.39
C MET A 160 8.77 13.67 -4.21
N ASP A 161 9.45 12.54 -3.98
CA ASP A 161 9.00 11.24 -4.50
C ASP A 161 7.52 11.01 -4.15
N TYR A 162 6.77 10.62 -5.16
CA TYR A 162 5.31 10.49 -5.06
C TYR A 162 4.89 9.49 -3.96
N CYS A 163 5.58 8.36 -3.89
CA CYS A 163 5.25 7.28 -2.97
C CYS A 163 5.53 7.69 -1.52
N THR A 164 6.70 8.28 -1.28
CA THR A 164 7.10 8.86 0.02
C THR A 164 6.12 9.94 0.47
N ARG A 165 5.74 10.84 -0.41
CA ARG A 165 4.77 11.89 -0.11
C ARG A 165 3.40 11.32 0.27
N SER A 166 2.88 10.37 -0.53
CA SER A 166 1.58 9.76 -0.26
C SER A 166 1.55 9.02 1.09
N TYR A 167 2.64 8.34 1.41
CA TYR A 167 2.80 7.67 2.69
C TYR A 167 2.89 8.65 3.86
N LEU A 168 3.67 9.72 3.72
CA LEU A 168 3.78 10.77 4.72
C LEU A 168 2.42 11.42 5.00
N GLU A 169 1.68 11.83 3.95
CA GLU A 169 0.33 12.38 4.08
C GLU A 169 -0.61 11.42 4.86
N LYS A 170 -0.51 10.11 4.58
CA LYS A 170 -1.30 9.09 5.29
C LYS A 170 -0.92 9.03 6.78
N ILE A 171 0.37 8.97 7.12
CA ILE A 171 0.82 8.95 8.51
C ILE A 171 0.34 10.20 9.25
N LEU A 172 0.49 11.39 8.66
CA LEU A 172 0.09 12.64 9.29
C LEU A 172 -1.42 12.68 9.59
N GLN A 173 -2.24 12.15 8.69
CA GLN A 173 -3.68 12.01 8.91
C GLN A 173 -4.01 11.00 10.03
N MET A 174 -3.28 9.89 10.09
CA MET A 174 -3.56 8.81 11.04
C MET A 174 -3.08 9.09 12.46
N LYS A 175 -2.07 9.96 12.66
CA LYS A 175 -1.56 10.28 13.99
C LYS A 175 -2.65 10.76 14.96
N SER A 176 -3.66 11.48 14.46
CA SER A 176 -4.79 11.95 15.27
C SER A 176 -5.74 10.82 15.70
N VAL A 177 -5.69 9.67 15.05
CA VAL A 177 -6.53 8.51 15.37
C VAL A 177 -5.92 7.70 16.52
N PHE A 178 -4.59 7.60 16.58
CA PHE A 178 -3.87 6.81 17.59
C PHE A 178 -3.55 7.60 18.87
N THR A 179 -4.53 8.36 19.38
CA THR A 179 -4.43 9.08 20.67
C THR A 179 -4.80 8.19 21.85
N ILE A 180 -5.41 7.05 21.59
CA ILE A 180 -5.80 6.00 22.53
C ILE A 180 -5.14 4.67 22.13
N SER A 181 -5.16 3.69 23.03
CA SER A 181 -4.56 2.38 22.79
C SER A 181 -5.32 1.60 21.70
N PRO A 182 -4.69 0.65 21.00
CA PRO A 182 -5.37 -0.24 20.06
C PRO A 182 -6.55 -1.01 20.67
N VAL A 183 -6.47 -1.34 21.96
CA VAL A 183 -7.57 -1.99 22.70
C VAL A 183 -8.75 -1.05 22.86
N GLU A 184 -8.52 0.20 23.25
CA GLU A 184 -9.58 1.22 23.36
C GLU A 184 -10.20 1.50 21.99
N MET A 185 -9.39 1.62 20.92
CA MET A 185 -9.90 1.78 19.55
C MET A 185 -10.83 0.64 19.15
N LEU A 186 -10.46 -0.61 19.47
CA LEU A 186 -11.31 -1.78 19.19
C LEU A 186 -12.63 -1.68 19.95
N ASN A 187 -12.59 -1.33 21.26
CA ASN A 187 -13.79 -1.19 22.08
C ASN A 187 -14.72 -0.09 21.55
N ASP A 188 -14.17 1.03 21.10
CA ASP A 188 -14.94 2.12 20.52
C ASP A 188 -15.66 1.68 19.24
N VAL A 189 -14.97 0.94 18.36
CA VAL A 189 -15.56 0.42 17.13
C VAL A 189 -16.63 -0.65 17.41
N ILE A 190 -16.44 -1.52 18.39
CA ILE A 190 -17.46 -2.48 18.83
C ILE A 190 -18.72 -1.76 19.36
N ALA A 191 -18.56 -0.65 20.06
CA ALA A 191 -19.67 0.17 20.52
C ALA A 191 -20.45 0.84 19.35
N MET A 192 -19.83 0.99 18.19
CA MET A 192 -20.46 1.50 16.97
C MET A 192 -21.19 0.37 16.24
N THR A 193 -22.45 0.12 16.56
CA THR A 193 -23.25 -1.03 16.10
C THR A 193 -23.45 -1.16 14.58
N TYR A 194 -23.06 -0.18 13.80
CA TYR A 194 -23.16 -0.19 12.33
C TYR A 194 -21.91 -0.74 11.61
N ILE A 195 -20.78 -0.92 12.31
CA ILE A 195 -19.57 -1.51 11.75
C ILE A 195 -19.50 -2.98 12.19
N LYS A 196 -19.47 -3.88 11.20
CA LYS A 196 -19.24 -5.31 11.46
C LYS A 196 -17.76 -5.60 11.36
N ILE A 197 -17.13 -5.92 12.47
CA ILE A 197 -15.73 -6.33 12.53
C ILE A 197 -15.58 -7.76 13.01
N ASP A 198 -14.49 -8.40 12.60
CA ASP A 198 -14.04 -9.68 13.15
C ASP A 198 -13.24 -9.40 14.43
N GLU A 199 -13.92 -9.47 15.60
CA GLU A 199 -13.31 -9.16 16.88
C GLU A 199 -12.15 -10.09 17.24
N GLU A 200 -12.25 -11.38 16.92
CA GLU A 200 -11.18 -12.35 17.22
C GLU A 200 -9.92 -12.01 16.43
N ARG A 201 -10.08 -11.70 15.15
CA ARG A 201 -9.00 -11.24 14.28
C ARG A 201 -8.38 -9.93 14.78
N ALA A 202 -9.19 -8.97 15.22
CA ALA A 202 -8.70 -7.69 15.75
C ALA A 202 -7.92 -7.89 17.08
N LYS A 203 -8.40 -8.77 17.97
CA LYS A 203 -7.70 -9.12 19.21
C LYS A 203 -6.36 -9.82 18.93
N GLU A 204 -6.33 -10.73 17.96
CA GLU A 204 -5.10 -11.39 17.51
C GLU A 204 -4.11 -10.38 16.91
N ALA A 205 -4.59 -9.44 16.11
CA ALA A 205 -3.79 -8.34 15.56
C ALA A 205 -3.13 -7.50 16.67
N ILE A 206 -3.89 -7.10 17.68
CA ILE A 206 -3.38 -6.36 18.86
C ILE A 206 -2.29 -7.15 19.58
N SER A 207 -2.48 -8.46 19.75
CA SER A 207 -1.47 -9.33 20.38
C SER A 207 -0.15 -9.36 19.60
N LEU A 208 -0.22 -9.47 18.27
CA LEU A 208 0.96 -9.44 17.39
C LEU A 208 1.64 -8.05 17.38
N MET A 209 0.86 -6.98 17.35
CA MET A 209 1.39 -5.60 17.46
C MET A 209 2.18 -5.43 18.76
N LYS A 210 1.64 -5.88 19.87
CA LYS A 210 2.28 -5.79 21.18
C LYS A 210 3.57 -6.62 21.26
N GLN A 211 3.60 -7.79 20.64
CA GLN A 211 4.81 -8.62 20.54
C GLN A 211 5.88 -7.97 19.69
N LEU A 212 5.53 -7.39 18.55
CA LEU A 212 6.47 -6.73 17.62
C LEU A 212 7.04 -5.44 18.21
N LEU A 213 6.19 -4.63 18.83
CA LEU A 213 6.58 -3.32 19.39
C LEU A 213 7.14 -3.43 20.81
N GLN A 214 7.00 -4.57 21.48
CA GLN A 214 7.30 -4.74 22.92
C GLN A 214 6.60 -3.66 23.79
N GLY A 215 5.40 -3.25 23.34
CA GLY A 215 4.60 -2.20 23.95
C GLY A 215 3.42 -1.81 23.05
N GLU A 216 2.74 -0.75 23.39
CA GLU A 216 1.59 -0.22 22.64
C GLU A 216 1.93 1.19 22.11
N TYR A 217 1.71 1.43 20.83
CA TYR A 217 1.89 2.76 20.26
C TYR A 217 0.74 3.68 20.68
N ILE A 218 1.09 4.85 21.19
CA ILE A 218 0.16 5.92 21.54
C ILE A 218 0.78 7.27 21.16
N ASN A 219 -0.02 8.16 20.57
CA ASN A 219 0.33 9.55 20.35
C ASN A 219 -0.40 10.41 21.40
N LYS A 220 0.27 10.76 22.49
CA LYS A 220 -0.30 11.56 23.58
C LYS A 220 0.25 12.97 23.55
N ASP A 221 -0.63 13.96 23.40
CA ASP A 221 -0.28 15.39 23.38
C ASP A 221 0.80 15.74 22.32
N GLY A 222 0.77 15.04 21.18
CA GLY A 222 1.74 15.20 20.10
C GLY A 222 3.06 14.47 20.31
N GLU A 223 3.23 13.75 21.43
CA GLU A 223 4.38 12.90 21.69
C GLU A 223 4.07 11.44 21.35
N GLU A 224 4.76 10.92 20.33
CA GLU A 224 4.68 9.51 19.92
C GLU A 224 5.51 8.65 20.86
N ARG A 225 4.90 7.60 21.41
CA ARG A 225 5.55 6.73 22.38
C ARG A 225 5.09 5.27 22.28
N LEU A 226 5.97 4.37 22.70
CA LEU A 226 5.65 2.97 22.96
C LEU A 226 5.44 2.81 24.47
N GLN A 227 4.20 2.59 24.88
CA GLN A 227 3.80 2.38 26.27
C GLN A 227 4.08 0.92 26.63
N VAL A 228 4.95 0.68 27.59
CA VAL A 228 5.35 -0.65 28.07
C VAL A 228 4.51 -1.06 29.30
N SER A 229 4.20 -0.12 30.17
CA SER A 229 3.31 -0.28 31.33
C SER A 229 2.73 1.08 31.71
N GLU A 230 1.80 1.17 32.66
CA GLU A 230 1.16 2.42 33.08
C GLU A 230 2.13 3.59 33.28
N ASN A 231 3.30 3.31 33.87
CA ASN A 231 4.28 4.34 34.23
C ASN A 231 5.58 4.27 33.43
N ARG A 232 5.70 3.38 32.43
CA ARG A 232 6.92 3.23 31.62
C ARG A 232 6.62 3.29 30.14
N TYR A 233 7.28 4.20 29.47
CA TYR A 233 7.23 4.31 28.01
C TYR A 233 8.59 4.70 27.42
N VAL A 234 8.74 4.46 26.15
CA VAL A 234 9.87 4.92 25.34
C VAL A 234 9.31 5.85 24.26
N LYS A 235 9.88 7.06 24.11
CA LYS A 235 9.54 7.92 22.97
C LYS A 235 9.97 7.21 21.68
N LEU A 236 9.12 7.29 20.66
CA LEU A 236 9.32 6.55 19.42
C LEU A 236 10.67 6.85 18.73
N ASN A 237 11.13 8.11 18.83
CA ASN A 237 12.44 8.51 18.29
C ASN A 237 13.65 7.88 19.02
N TYR A 238 13.45 7.29 20.19
CA TYR A 238 14.47 6.52 20.94
C TYR A 238 14.24 5.02 20.92
N ALA A 239 13.19 4.57 20.23
CA ALA A 239 12.93 3.14 20.02
C ALA A 239 13.98 2.53 19.07
N SER A 240 14.06 1.20 19.01
CA SER A 240 14.95 0.52 18.07
C SER A 240 14.54 0.81 16.61
N SER A 241 15.51 0.72 15.68
CA SER A 241 15.24 0.92 14.26
C SER A 241 14.15 0.00 13.75
N GLY A 242 14.12 -1.26 14.18
CA GLY A 242 13.05 -2.19 13.80
C GLY A 242 11.67 -1.76 14.30
N GLN A 243 11.56 -1.23 15.53
CA GLN A 243 10.30 -0.69 16.03
C GLN A 243 9.86 0.55 15.24
N GLN A 244 10.79 1.43 14.88
CA GLN A 244 10.51 2.61 14.06
C GLN A 244 10.08 2.25 12.64
N GLU A 245 10.61 1.18 12.05
CA GLU A 245 10.22 0.67 10.74
C GLU A 245 8.83 0.05 10.75
N VAL A 246 8.54 -0.78 11.75
CA VAL A 246 7.33 -1.61 11.73
C VAL A 246 6.09 -0.91 12.26
N VAL A 247 6.24 0.09 13.13
CA VAL A 247 5.11 0.74 13.83
C VAL A 247 4.02 1.23 12.88
N TRP A 248 4.40 1.84 11.76
CA TRP A 248 3.42 2.37 10.83
C TRP A 248 2.86 1.32 9.87
N ILE A 249 3.56 0.22 9.61
CA ILE A 249 2.95 -0.95 8.97
C ILE A 249 1.79 -1.44 9.83
N LEU A 250 2.07 -1.65 11.13
CA LEU A 250 1.09 -2.18 12.08
C LEU A 250 -0.12 -1.25 12.24
N ASN A 251 0.13 0.03 12.49
CA ASN A 251 -0.92 1.00 12.73
C ASN A 251 -1.81 1.20 11.49
N VAL A 252 -1.21 1.32 10.31
CA VAL A 252 -1.96 1.50 9.05
C VAL A 252 -2.84 0.28 8.78
N LEU A 253 -2.28 -0.92 8.84
CA LEU A 253 -3.05 -2.14 8.59
C LEU A 253 -4.14 -2.36 9.65
N PHE A 254 -3.84 -2.08 10.92
CA PHE A 254 -4.81 -2.20 12.00
C PHE A 254 -5.99 -1.22 11.84
N TYR A 255 -5.71 0.02 11.43
CA TYR A 255 -6.76 1.00 11.14
C TYR A 255 -7.73 0.49 10.06
N TYR A 256 -7.20 -0.05 8.96
CA TYR A 256 -8.04 -0.60 7.88
C TYR A 256 -8.76 -1.89 8.30
N LEU A 257 -8.17 -2.70 9.18
CA LEU A 257 -8.85 -3.86 9.76
C LEU A 257 -10.10 -3.45 10.55
N LEU A 258 -10.00 -2.39 11.36
CA LEU A 258 -11.12 -1.88 12.16
C LEU A 258 -12.21 -1.21 11.31
N ASN A 259 -11.85 -0.55 10.21
CA ASN A 259 -12.83 0.12 9.35
C ASN A 259 -13.64 -0.85 8.47
N GLY A 260 -13.19 -2.09 8.31
CA GLY A 260 -13.89 -3.10 7.50
C GLY A 260 -13.92 -2.83 5.99
N GLU A 261 -13.16 -1.84 5.50
CA GLU A 261 -13.09 -1.50 4.07
C GLU A 261 -12.13 -2.43 3.33
N SER A 262 -12.52 -2.82 2.10
CA SER A 262 -11.63 -3.58 1.21
C SER A 262 -10.47 -2.70 0.75
N THR A 263 -9.25 -3.16 0.93
CA THR A 263 -8.02 -2.39 0.68
C THR A 263 -7.00 -3.19 -0.11
N TYR A 264 -6.36 -2.55 -1.08
CA TYR A 264 -5.20 -3.06 -1.76
C TYR A 264 -3.94 -2.48 -1.12
N PHE A 265 -3.25 -3.29 -0.34
CA PHE A 265 -1.99 -2.92 0.30
C PHE A 265 -0.82 -3.18 -0.65
N ILE A 266 0.05 -2.20 -0.79
CA ILE A 266 1.35 -2.33 -1.46
C ILE A 266 2.40 -2.05 -0.39
N ILE A 267 3.16 -3.08 -0.01
CA ILE A 267 4.13 -3.00 1.09
C ILE A 267 5.51 -3.37 0.57
N GLU A 268 6.47 -2.46 0.69
CA GLU A 268 7.85 -2.74 0.36
C GLU A 268 8.63 -3.16 1.59
N GLU A 269 9.38 -4.25 1.45
CA GLU A 269 10.36 -4.75 2.42
C GLU A 269 9.88 -4.67 3.89
N PRO A 270 8.80 -5.37 4.27
CA PRO A 270 8.31 -5.32 5.66
C PRO A 270 9.32 -5.84 6.68
N GLU A 271 10.32 -6.57 6.24
CA GLU A 271 11.42 -7.13 7.04
C GLU A 271 12.50 -6.14 7.43
N SER A 272 12.54 -4.95 6.81
CA SER A 272 13.64 -4.00 6.99
C SER A 272 13.94 -3.72 8.47
N HIS A 273 15.21 -3.87 8.85
CA HIS A 273 15.72 -3.68 10.23
C HIS A 273 15.14 -4.62 11.30
N LEU A 274 14.39 -5.67 10.92
CA LEU A 274 13.82 -6.62 11.85
C LEU A 274 14.72 -7.87 12.03
N PHE A 275 14.78 -8.38 13.27
CA PHE A 275 15.33 -9.71 13.53
C PHE A 275 14.45 -10.81 12.89
N PRO A 276 15.03 -11.98 12.53
CA PRO A 276 14.33 -13.08 11.88
C PRO A 276 12.99 -13.45 12.53
N ASN A 277 12.94 -13.56 13.86
CA ASN A 277 11.70 -13.86 14.57
C ASN A 277 10.64 -12.74 14.40
N SER A 278 11.07 -11.48 14.36
CA SER A 278 10.17 -10.35 14.14
C SER A 278 9.70 -10.29 12.68
N GLN A 279 10.53 -10.73 11.72
CA GLN A 279 10.14 -10.87 10.32
C GLN A 279 9.02 -11.89 10.14
N LYS A 280 9.09 -13.04 10.85
CA LYS A 280 8.00 -14.00 10.91
C LYS A 280 6.72 -13.34 11.44
N LEU A 281 6.80 -12.67 12.58
CA LEU A 281 5.62 -12.06 13.22
C LEU A 281 4.98 -10.96 12.36
N VAL A 282 5.77 -10.10 11.69
CA VAL A 282 5.22 -9.07 10.82
C VAL A 282 4.53 -9.68 9.61
N MET A 283 5.07 -10.76 9.02
CA MET A 283 4.41 -11.45 7.92
C MET A 283 3.10 -12.13 8.36
N GLU A 284 3.09 -12.74 9.53
CA GLU A 284 1.87 -13.29 10.12
C GLU A 284 0.81 -12.21 10.37
N PHE A 285 1.21 -11.03 10.84
CA PHE A 285 0.32 -9.89 11.03
C PHE A 285 -0.26 -9.40 9.69
N ILE A 286 0.59 -9.25 8.67
CA ILE A 286 0.16 -8.86 7.32
C ILE A 286 -0.85 -9.87 6.77
N ALA A 287 -0.55 -11.17 6.85
CA ALA A 287 -1.45 -12.22 6.38
C ALA A 287 -2.80 -12.20 7.12
N LEU A 288 -2.78 -12.02 8.44
CA LEU A 288 -3.97 -11.91 9.26
C LEU A 288 -4.89 -10.77 8.81
N VAL A 289 -4.33 -9.59 8.52
CA VAL A 289 -5.11 -8.44 8.05
C VAL A 289 -5.58 -8.63 6.61
N CYS A 290 -4.71 -9.14 5.73
CA CYS A 290 -5.02 -9.29 4.31
C CYS A 290 -6.06 -10.39 4.03
N ASN A 291 -6.17 -11.40 4.89
CA ASN A 291 -7.22 -12.43 4.80
C ASN A 291 -8.62 -11.92 5.18
N GLY A 292 -8.74 -10.70 5.72
CA GLY A 292 -10.01 -10.07 6.06
C GLY A 292 -10.53 -9.17 4.95
N ASN A 293 -11.82 -8.85 4.99
CA ASN A 293 -12.49 -7.75 4.26
C ASN A 293 -12.31 -7.75 2.72
N GLY A 294 -11.89 -8.86 2.11
CA GLY A 294 -11.58 -8.91 0.67
C GLY A 294 -10.34 -8.11 0.28
N ASN A 295 -9.42 -7.93 1.21
CA ASN A 295 -8.17 -7.22 0.98
C ASN A 295 -7.29 -7.93 -0.06
N GLN A 296 -6.42 -7.16 -0.69
CA GLN A 296 -5.38 -7.64 -1.60
C GLN A 296 -4.02 -7.13 -1.14
N LEU A 297 -2.97 -7.89 -1.43
CA LEU A 297 -1.60 -7.55 -1.05
C LEU A 297 -0.67 -7.66 -2.25
N PHE A 298 0.15 -6.62 -2.46
CA PHE A 298 1.38 -6.69 -3.23
C PHE A 298 2.54 -6.44 -2.26
N LEU A 299 3.50 -7.36 -2.22
CA LEU A 299 4.60 -7.30 -1.27
C LEU A 299 5.92 -7.52 -2.00
N THR A 300 6.92 -6.69 -1.70
CA THR A 300 8.30 -6.94 -2.12
C THR A 300 9.14 -7.37 -0.93
N THR A 301 10.06 -8.31 -1.14
CA THR A 301 10.93 -8.81 -0.07
C THR A 301 12.25 -9.32 -0.62
N HIS A 302 13.30 -9.20 0.19
CA HIS A 302 14.61 -9.85 0.00
C HIS A 302 14.89 -10.89 1.10
N SER A 303 13.91 -11.21 1.94
CA SER A 303 14.07 -12.06 3.12
C SER A 303 13.64 -13.50 2.89
N PRO A 304 14.53 -14.48 3.09
CA PRO A 304 14.15 -15.89 3.12
C PRO A 304 13.18 -16.21 4.27
N TYR A 305 13.21 -15.45 5.36
CA TYR A 305 12.31 -15.65 6.51
C TYR A 305 10.87 -15.21 6.20
N ILE A 306 10.68 -14.15 5.41
CA ILE A 306 9.36 -13.77 4.90
C ILE A 306 8.82 -14.87 3.99
N LEU A 307 9.62 -15.38 3.04
CA LEU A 307 9.19 -16.47 2.13
C LEU A 307 8.91 -17.76 2.89
N GLY A 308 9.78 -18.15 3.82
CA GLY A 308 9.55 -19.33 4.66
C GLY A 308 8.29 -19.20 5.51
N THR A 309 7.98 -18.00 6.01
CA THR A 309 6.73 -17.74 6.73
C THR A 309 5.53 -17.90 5.80
N ILE A 310 5.54 -17.32 4.62
CA ILE A 310 4.47 -17.48 3.63
C ILE A 310 4.26 -18.95 3.30
N ASN A 311 5.34 -19.72 3.07
CA ASN A 311 5.25 -21.16 2.82
C ASN A 311 4.60 -21.93 3.96
N ASN A 312 4.90 -21.58 5.22
CA ASN A 312 4.23 -22.18 6.38
C ASN A 312 2.72 -21.87 6.41
N LEU A 313 2.33 -20.63 6.02
CA LEU A 313 0.92 -20.24 5.97
C LEU A 313 0.17 -20.93 4.82
N LEU A 314 0.82 -21.13 3.67
CA LEU A 314 0.31 -21.92 2.54
C LEU A 314 0.15 -23.40 2.94
N TYR A 315 1.16 -23.95 3.59
CA TYR A 315 1.13 -25.33 4.05
C TYR A 315 0.03 -25.59 5.09
N ALA A 316 -0.23 -24.62 5.97
CA ALA A 316 -1.32 -24.70 6.95
C ALA A 316 -2.70 -24.81 6.25
N ASP A 317 -2.97 -24.00 5.21
CA ASP A 317 -4.19 -24.12 4.41
C ASP A 317 -4.27 -25.48 3.68
N LYS A 318 -3.14 -25.96 3.13
CA LYS A 318 -3.07 -27.26 2.44
C LYS A 318 -3.43 -28.41 3.36
N VAL A 319 -2.79 -28.50 4.54
CA VAL A 319 -2.99 -29.62 5.48
C VAL A 319 -4.29 -29.53 6.28
N SER A 320 -4.93 -28.36 6.34
CA SER A 320 -6.21 -28.18 7.05
C SER A 320 -7.32 -29.09 6.52
N LYS A 321 -7.16 -29.64 5.33
CA LYS A 321 -8.11 -30.57 4.70
C LYS A 321 -7.97 -31.99 5.22
N ASP A 322 -6.82 -32.32 5.83
CA ASP A 322 -6.44 -33.68 6.22
C ASP A 322 -6.26 -33.85 7.73
N VAL A 323 -6.24 -32.75 8.51
CA VAL A 323 -6.01 -32.75 9.95
C VAL A 323 -7.11 -32.01 10.72
N ASP A 324 -7.18 -32.23 12.02
CA ASP A 324 -8.11 -31.49 12.89
C ASP A 324 -7.76 -30.01 12.94
N GLU A 325 -8.69 -29.16 12.50
CA GLU A 325 -8.53 -27.71 12.41
C GLU A 325 -8.19 -27.09 13.76
N SER A 326 -8.73 -27.65 14.86
CA SER A 326 -8.49 -27.09 16.20
C SER A 326 -7.05 -27.32 16.65
N GLN A 327 -6.46 -28.46 16.30
CA GLN A 327 -5.07 -28.76 16.59
C GLN A 327 -4.12 -27.92 15.75
N LEU A 328 -4.42 -27.77 14.46
CA LEU A 328 -3.62 -26.97 13.55
C LEU A 328 -3.66 -25.48 13.95
N SER A 329 -4.83 -24.95 14.32
CA SER A 329 -5.00 -23.56 14.75
C SER A 329 -4.24 -23.21 16.04
N ARG A 330 -3.86 -24.20 16.87
CA ARG A 330 -2.96 -23.99 18.03
C ARG A 330 -1.51 -23.75 17.60
N ILE A 331 -1.12 -24.22 16.42
CA ILE A 331 0.22 -24.00 15.86
C ILE A 331 0.26 -22.69 15.09
N ILE A 332 -0.67 -22.51 14.14
CA ILE A 332 -0.84 -21.33 13.33
C ILE A 332 -2.33 -21.03 13.23
N SER A 333 -2.76 -19.87 13.75
CA SER A 333 -4.16 -19.44 13.70
C SER A 333 -4.73 -19.47 12.29
N LYS A 334 -5.95 -19.96 12.13
CA LYS A 334 -6.68 -20.04 10.87
C LYS A 334 -6.80 -18.68 10.17
N ASN A 335 -6.86 -17.61 10.94
CA ASN A 335 -6.94 -16.25 10.39
C ASN A 335 -5.75 -15.86 9.52
N LYS A 336 -4.62 -16.58 9.62
CA LYS A 336 -3.37 -16.31 8.90
C LYS A 336 -3.16 -17.25 7.70
N TRP A 337 -3.93 -18.34 7.53
CA TRP A 337 -3.70 -19.32 6.48
C TRP A 337 -3.87 -18.69 5.10
N LEU A 338 -2.99 -19.03 4.17
CA LEU A 338 -2.99 -18.51 2.81
C LEU A 338 -3.39 -19.59 1.82
N ASN A 339 -4.36 -19.29 0.97
CA ASN A 339 -4.76 -20.20 -0.10
C ASN A 339 -3.83 -20.05 -1.30
N TYR A 340 -3.16 -21.12 -1.72
CA TYR A 340 -2.20 -21.13 -2.82
C TYR A 340 -2.76 -20.60 -4.13
N ASP A 341 -4.01 -20.95 -4.48
CA ASP A 341 -4.65 -20.54 -5.72
C ASP A 341 -4.90 -19.01 -5.81
N LYS A 342 -4.71 -18.30 -4.70
CA LYS A 342 -4.82 -16.83 -4.60
C LYS A 342 -3.46 -16.13 -4.48
N VAL A 343 -2.36 -16.88 -4.51
CA VAL A 343 -1.00 -16.34 -4.38
C VAL A 343 -0.30 -16.39 -5.72
N ASN A 344 0.42 -15.32 -6.04
CA ASN A 344 1.37 -15.27 -7.13
C ASN A 344 2.72 -14.82 -6.59
N ALA A 345 3.81 -15.43 -7.06
CA ALA A 345 5.17 -15.06 -6.68
C ALA A 345 6.05 -14.96 -7.92
N ILE A 346 6.75 -13.86 -8.03
CA ILE A 346 7.65 -13.57 -9.15
C ILE A 346 9.01 -13.10 -8.67
N PHE A 347 10.05 -13.53 -9.33
CA PHE A 347 11.40 -13.03 -9.16
C PHE A 347 11.77 -12.08 -10.30
N VAL A 348 12.34 -10.94 -9.93
CA VAL A 348 12.74 -9.89 -10.88
C VAL A 348 14.26 -9.80 -10.91
N GLN A 349 14.88 -10.08 -12.04
CA GLN A 349 16.33 -9.98 -12.22
C GLN A 349 16.68 -9.55 -13.64
N ASN A 350 17.60 -8.60 -13.79
CA ASN A 350 18.10 -8.12 -15.08
C ASN A 350 17.00 -7.73 -16.08
N GLY A 351 15.94 -7.07 -15.58
CA GLY A 351 14.80 -6.64 -16.40
C GLY A 351 13.87 -7.77 -16.86
N LYS A 352 14.03 -8.99 -16.31
CA LYS A 352 13.18 -10.15 -16.59
C LYS A 352 12.44 -10.59 -15.35
N ILE A 353 11.28 -11.22 -15.54
CA ILE A 353 10.49 -11.84 -14.49
C ILE A 353 10.47 -13.36 -14.67
N LYS A 354 10.55 -14.08 -13.54
CA LYS A 354 10.40 -15.55 -13.49
C LYS A 354 9.36 -15.87 -12.41
N SER A 355 8.44 -16.82 -12.70
CA SER A 355 7.59 -17.37 -11.64
C SER A 355 8.44 -18.14 -10.62
N CYS A 356 8.13 -17.96 -9.34
CA CYS A 356 8.72 -18.73 -8.24
C CYS A 356 7.70 -19.64 -7.58
N LEU A 357 6.57 -19.93 -8.23
CA LEU A 357 5.57 -20.86 -7.72
C LEU A 357 5.97 -22.29 -8.06
N ASP A 358 5.97 -23.14 -7.04
CA ASP A 358 6.09 -24.58 -7.15
C ASP A 358 4.69 -25.21 -7.17
N GLU A 359 4.29 -25.69 -8.35
CA GLU A 359 2.97 -26.28 -8.55
C GLU A 359 2.83 -27.67 -7.92
N GLU A 360 3.92 -28.41 -7.73
CA GLU A 360 3.91 -29.75 -7.15
C GLU A 360 3.76 -29.66 -5.62
N PHE A 361 4.60 -28.87 -4.99
CA PHE A 361 4.56 -28.70 -3.52
C PHE A 361 3.55 -27.67 -3.04
N LYS A 362 2.98 -26.85 -3.96
CA LYS A 362 2.08 -25.73 -3.65
C LYS A 362 2.74 -24.73 -2.70
N SER A 363 3.94 -24.31 -3.04
CA SER A 363 4.81 -23.42 -2.26
C SER A 363 5.47 -22.36 -3.14
N ILE A 364 6.24 -21.47 -2.53
CA ILE A 364 7.13 -20.52 -3.22
C ILE A 364 8.55 -21.08 -3.14
N GLU A 365 9.26 -21.14 -4.28
CA GLU A 365 10.66 -21.53 -4.35
C GLU A 365 11.55 -20.56 -3.55
N ASN A 366 12.26 -21.05 -2.55
CA ASN A 366 13.16 -20.24 -1.72
C ASN A 366 14.58 -20.14 -2.31
N GLU A 367 14.97 -21.06 -3.19
CA GLU A 367 16.34 -21.20 -3.74
C GLU A 367 16.85 -19.93 -4.40
N VAL A 368 15.96 -19.09 -4.92
CA VAL A 368 16.31 -17.85 -5.60
C VAL A 368 16.92 -16.80 -4.64
N ILE A 369 16.56 -16.85 -3.36
CA ILE A 369 17.12 -15.95 -2.33
C ILE A 369 18.21 -16.65 -1.51
N ASP A 370 18.11 -17.97 -1.34
CA ASP A 370 19.07 -18.77 -0.56
C ASP A 370 20.36 -19.14 -1.32
N GLY A 371 20.42 -18.91 -2.62
CA GLY A 371 21.63 -19.20 -3.42
C GLY A 371 22.92 -18.53 -2.93
N ALA A 372 22.79 -17.41 -2.19
CA ALA A 372 23.92 -16.79 -1.50
C ALA A 372 24.46 -17.67 -0.36
N SER A 373 23.61 -18.36 0.38
CA SER A 373 23.98 -19.27 1.46
C SER A 373 24.71 -20.51 0.91
N GLU A 374 24.26 -21.05 -0.23
CA GLU A 374 24.94 -22.13 -0.91
C GLU A 374 26.36 -21.73 -1.34
N GLN A 375 26.52 -20.57 -1.96
CA GLN A 375 27.81 -20.08 -2.41
C GLN A 375 28.77 -19.85 -1.25
N ILE A 376 28.29 -19.32 -0.11
CA ILE A 376 29.08 -19.15 1.11
C ILE A 376 29.54 -20.53 1.65
N ASN A 377 28.66 -21.52 1.66
CA ASN A 377 28.99 -22.86 2.10
C ASN A 377 29.96 -23.56 1.16
N GLU A 378 29.79 -23.44 -0.15
CA GLU A 378 30.75 -23.95 -1.15
C GLU A 378 32.15 -23.34 -0.98
N ASP A 379 32.23 -22.04 -0.75
CA ASP A 379 33.52 -21.38 -0.52
C ASP A 379 34.17 -21.87 0.77
N TYR A 380 33.38 -22.10 1.81
CA TYR A 380 33.86 -22.69 3.07
C TYR A 380 34.39 -24.11 2.84
N ASP A 381 33.67 -24.95 2.15
CA ASP A 381 34.06 -26.33 1.83
C ASP A 381 35.34 -26.37 0.96
N LYS A 382 35.45 -25.47 -0.04
CA LYS A 382 36.68 -25.32 -0.84
C LYS A 382 37.86 -24.94 0.05
N MET A 383 37.68 -24.05 1.03
CA MET A 383 38.75 -23.70 1.97
C MET A 383 39.13 -24.86 2.92
N LEU A 384 38.16 -25.70 3.34
CA LEU A 384 38.44 -26.90 4.11
C LEU A 384 39.33 -27.87 3.34
N MET A 385 39.01 -28.12 2.05
CA MET A 385 39.80 -29.00 1.17
C MET A 385 41.24 -28.50 0.95
N LEU A 386 41.53 -27.21 1.09
CA LEU A 386 42.90 -26.70 1.01
C LEU A 386 43.75 -26.97 2.27
N LYS A 387 43.11 -27.42 3.36
CA LYS A 387 43.75 -27.67 4.63
C LYS A 387 44.14 -29.15 4.85
N GLU A 388 43.60 -30.05 4.03
CA GLU A 388 43.96 -31.45 3.91
C GLU A 388 45.15 -31.61 2.93
#